data_09c2a16e26880cc9d1f7c9bafb760949
#
_entry.id   09c2a16e26880cc9d1f7c9bafb760949
#
_cell.length_a   1.000
_cell.length_b   1.000
_cell.length_c   1.000
_cell.angle_alpha   90.00
_cell.angle_beta   90.00
_cell.angle_gamma   90.00
#
_symmetry.space_group_name_H-M   'P 1'
#
loop_
_entity.id
_entity.type
_entity.pdbx_description
1 polymer ?
#
loop_
_entity_poly.entity_id
_entity_poly.type
_entity_poly.pdbx_seq_one_letter_code
_entity_poly.pdbx_strand_id
1 'polypeptide(L)'
;LCTPILKQTLNEVEAERTEIKAVISLIKETAVFVVTQIQNEPLSDIPASFANELNEISGWAIRTDSCHLIKGSVTDISSLEIFLNASCCNEETLGDSSKVILIYDLLGNMDFFYVNKASSLFIKFEEIDLFNDKNQRLPMEFSDIHNTKIAIIGLGSLGSKIAISLARSGCSDFCLVDDDIFAPHNIVRNELNWLDVGFSKTYAVERALKRISTEMRIKSYDMRIGGQENPLLNVQIVDEISSCNLIIDATANAHTFVTLAAIEKR
;
A
#
# COMPACT_ATOMS: atom_id res chain seq x y z
N LEU A 1 7.83 -7.10 6.70
CA LEU A 1 7.27 -5.83 6.24
C LEU A 1 7.90 -4.69 7.03
N CYS A 2 8.41 -3.70 6.34
CA CYS A 2 8.98 -2.49 6.90
C CYS A 2 7.99 -1.33 6.71
N THR A 3 7.41 -0.84 7.80
CA THR A 3 6.43 0.24 7.75
C THR A 3 7.11 1.62 7.89
N PRO A 4 6.49 2.70 7.39
CA PRO A 4 7.04 4.06 7.54
C PRO A 4 7.27 4.45 9.00
N ILE A 5 6.30 4.14 9.88
CA ILE A 5 6.40 4.44 11.31
C ILE A 5 7.51 3.63 11.97
N LEU A 6 7.71 2.37 11.57
CA LEU A 6 8.83 1.57 12.05
C LEU A 6 10.17 2.28 11.78
N LYS A 7 10.40 2.73 10.53
CA LYS A 7 11.63 3.45 10.16
C LYS A 7 11.81 4.74 10.95
N GLN A 8 10.75 5.52 11.05
CA GLN A 8 10.78 6.79 11.81
C GLN A 8 11.08 6.54 13.30
N THR A 9 10.36 5.64 13.95
CA THR A 9 10.54 5.36 15.37
C THR A 9 11.93 4.82 15.68
N LEU A 10 12.48 3.95 14.83
CA LEU A 10 13.84 3.45 15.02
C LEU A 10 14.91 4.53 14.87
N ASN A 11 14.70 5.52 14.01
CA ASN A 11 15.61 6.67 13.87
C ASN A 11 15.57 7.62 15.09
N GLU A 12 14.45 7.67 15.80
CA GLU A 12 14.26 8.49 17.01
C GLU A 12 14.81 7.81 18.28
N VAL A 13 15.07 6.50 18.23
CA VAL A 13 15.62 5.74 19.37
C VAL A 13 17.12 5.96 19.46
N GLU A 14 17.57 6.53 20.58
CA GLU A 14 19.00 6.78 20.86
C GLU A 14 19.77 5.51 21.27
N ALA A 15 19.07 4.51 21.81
CA ALA A 15 19.68 3.29 22.32
C ALA A 15 20.24 2.40 21.19
N GLU A 16 21.41 1.83 21.40
CA GLU A 16 22.00 0.86 20.47
C GLU A 16 21.21 -0.46 20.39
N ARG A 17 20.47 -0.78 21.46
CA ARG A 17 19.62 -1.98 21.57
C ARG A 17 18.27 -1.62 22.14
N THR A 18 17.22 -2.02 21.45
CA THR A 18 15.83 -1.71 21.82
C THR A 18 14.97 -2.96 21.77
N GLU A 19 14.09 -3.14 22.76
CA GLU A 19 13.14 -4.25 22.77
C GLU A 19 12.07 -4.05 21.72
N ILE A 20 11.76 -5.12 20.97
CA ILE A 20 10.69 -5.15 19.98
C ILE A 20 9.80 -6.37 20.17
N LYS A 21 8.57 -6.27 19.69
CA LYS A 21 7.72 -7.43 19.44
C LYS A 21 7.36 -7.50 17.98
N ALA A 22 7.24 -8.69 17.46
CA ALA A 22 6.88 -8.94 16.09
C ALA A 22 5.96 -10.14 15.97
N VAL A 23 5.21 -10.18 14.88
CA VAL A 23 4.38 -11.30 14.48
C VAL A 23 4.99 -11.95 13.25
N ILE A 24 4.99 -13.27 13.21
CA ILE A 24 5.32 -14.05 12.01
C ILE A 24 4.05 -14.75 11.57
N SER A 25 3.47 -14.28 10.48
CA SER A 25 2.28 -14.89 9.86
C SER A 25 2.71 -15.83 8.73
N LEU A 26 2.19 -17.05 8.75
CA LEU A 26 2.39 -18.04 7.69
C LEU A 26 1.23 -17.96 6.70
N ILE A 27 1.50 -17.42 5.51
CA ILE A 27 0.51 -17.35 4.43
C ILE A 27 0.90 -18.39 3.38
N LYS A 28 0.24 -19.56 3.40
CA LYS A 28 0.60 -20.73 2.59
C LYS A 28 2.05 -21.16 2.89
N GLU A 29 2.93 -21.03 1.90
CA GLU A 29 4.35 -21.39 2.00
C GLU A 29 5.27 -20.20 2.30
N THR A 30 4.71 -19.01 2.49
CA THR A 30 5.46 -17.78 2.73
C THR A 30 5.28 -17.32 4.17
N ALA A 31 6.39 -17.09 4.87
CA ALA A 31 6.39 -16.45 6.18
C ALA A 31 6.56 -14.94 6.03
N VAL A 32 5.69 -14.17 6.66
CA VAL A 32 5.76 -12.70 6.69
C VAL A 32 6.06 -12.24 8.10
N PHE A 33 7.11 -11.46 8.25
CA PHE A 33 7.55 -10.87 9.51
C PHE A 33 7.09 -9.41 9.59
N VAL A 34 6.44 -9.04 10.70
CA VAL A 34 5.98 -7.66 10.95
C VAL A 34 6.31 -7.26 12.37
N VAL A 35 7.04 -6.16 12.56
CA VAL A 35 7.24 -5.57 13.89
C VAL A 35 5.94 -4.89 14.32
N THR A 36 5.44 -5.22 15.49
CA THR A 36 4.17 -4.72 16.04
C THR A 36 4.36 -3.67 17.14
N GLN A 37 5.47 -3.77 17.90
CA GLN A 37 5.75 -2.86 19.02
C GLN A 37 7.25 -2.54 19.10
N ILE A 38 7.56 -1.32 19.56
CA ILE A 38 8.90 -0.88 19.94
C ILE A 38 8.81 -0.30 21.35
N GLN A 39 9.65 -0.76 22.30
CA GLN A 39 9.64 -0.33 23.70
C GLN A 39 8.24 -0.43 24.35
N ASN A 40 7.47 -1.48 24.02
CA ASN A 40 6.06 -1.69 24.39
C ASN A 40 5.05 -0.69 23.83
N GLU A 41 5.46 0.21 22.93
CA GLU A 41 4.54 1.10 22.20
C GLU A 41 4.12 0.47 20.87
N PRO A 42 2.80 0.33 20.60
CA PRO A 42 2.32 -0.28 19.38
C PRO A 42 2.52 0.63 18.18
N LEU A 43 2.90 0.05 17.03
CA LEU A 43 2.97 0.75 15.75
C LEU A 43 1.56 0.86 15.14
N SER A 44 1.19 2.04 14.67
CA SER A 44 -0.18 2.33 14.19
C SER A 44 -0.43 2.04 12.70
N ASP A 45 0.63 1.83 11.93
CA ASP A 45 0.56 1.62 10.48
C ASP A 45 0.67 0.14 10.04
N ILE A 46 0.42 -0.77 10.99
CA ILE A 46 0.43 -2.21 10.74
C ILE A 46 -0.77 -2.59 9.87
N PRO A 47 -0.58 -3.32 8.76
CA PRO A 47 -1.68 -3.79 7.96
C PRO A 47 -2.69 -4.61 8.79
N ALA A 48 -4.00 -4.36 8.60
CA ALA A 48 -5.07 -4.95 9.39
C ALA A 48 -5.05 -6.50 9.41
N SER A 49 -4.49 -7.13 8.37
CA SER A 49 -4.28 -8.58 8.32
C SER A 49 -3.35 -9.13 9.39
N PHE A 50 -2.50 -8.29 10.00
CA PHE A 50 -1.54 -8.66 11.04
C PHE A 50 -1.91 -8.12 12.42
N ALA A 51 -2.79 -7.12 12.50
CA ALA A 51 -3.14 -6.45 13.76
C ALA A 51 -3.87 -7.35 14.79
N ASN A 52 -4.43 -8.48 14.36
CA ASN A 52 -5.18 -9.42 15.22
C ASN A 52 -4.44 -10.76 15.45
N GLU A 53 -3.18 -10.86 15.06
CA GLU A 53 -2.40 -12.06 15.28
C GLU A 53 -2.01 -12.18 16.77
N LEU A 54 -2.31 -13.33 17.39
CA LEU A 54 -2.14 -13.56 18.82
C LEU A 54 -0.72 -14.00 19.22
N ASN A 55 0.12 -14.35 18.24
CA ASN A 55 1.44 -14.93 18.50
C ASN A 55 2.57 -13.90 18.31
N GLU A 56 2.68 -12.96 19.24
CA GLU A 56 3.82 -12.05 19.28
C GLU A 56 5.07 -12.74 19.81
N ILE A 57 6.18 -12.50 19.13
CA ILE A 57 7.51 -12.97 19.50
C ILE A 57 8.33 -11.77 19.94
N SER A 58 8.91 -11.86 21.14
CA SER A 58 9.80 -10.81 21.64
C SER A 58 11.18 -10.89 20.99
N GLY A 59 11.85 -9.76 20.92
CA GLY A 59 13.18 -9.68 20.33
C GLY A 59 13.83 -8.33 20.51
N TRP A 60 14.81 -8.06 19.66
CA TRP A 60 15.64 -6.87 19.75
C TRP A 60 15.82 -6.19 18.41
N ALA A 61 15.70 -4.87 18.40
CA ALA A 61 16.23 -4.02 17.35
C ALA A 61 17.60 -3.51 17.77
N ILE A 62 18.61 -3.69 16.91
CA ILE A 62 20.01 -3.40 17.18
C ILE A 62 20.50 -2.41 16.13
N ARG A 63 20.94 -1.24 16.58
CA ARG A 63 21.52 -0.24 15.71
C ARG A 63 22.98 -0.54 15.45
N THR A 64 23.41 -0.36 14.20
CA THR A 64 24.80 -0.53 13.79
C THR A 64 25.17 0.50 12.75
N ASP A 65 26.44 0.90 12.70
CA ASP A 65 26.95 1.82 11.67
C ASP A 65 27.27 1.12 10.34
N SER A 66 27.11 -0.20 10.27
CA SER A 66 27.60 -1.02 9.15
C SER A 66 26.60 -2.07 8.67
N CYS A 67 25.29 -1.80 8.75
CA CYS A 67 24.26 -2.78 8.35
C CYS A 67 24.44 -3.29 6.91
N HIS A 68 24.83 -2.44 5.97
CA HIS A 68 25.09 -2.83 4.58
C HIS A 68 26.20 -3.88 4.40
N LEU A 69 27.12 -4.02 5.38
CA LEU A 69 28.17 -5.04 5.37
C LEU A 69 27.66 -6.41 5.85
N ILE A 70 26.48 -6.44 6.48
CA ILE A 70 25.90 -7.68 7.02
C ILE A 70 25.19 -8.48 5.92
N LYS A 71 24.75 -7.81 4.84
CA LYS A 71 24.15 -8.47 3.67
C LYS A 71 25.12 -9.50 3.09
N GLY A 72 25.02 -10.76 3.57
CA GLY A 72 25.84 -11.90 3.15
C GLY A 72 26.81 -12.44 4.17
N SER A 73 27.10 -11.74 5.27
CA SER A 73 28.00 -12.23 6.33
C SER A 73 27.29 -13.03 7.42
N VAL A 74 25.99 -12.79 7.63
CA VAL A 74 25.17 -13.51 8.61
C VAL A 74 24.31 -14.54 7.85
N THR A 75 24.69 -15.80 7.97
CA THR A 75 24.07 -16.93 7.24
C THR A 75 23.47 -18.00 8.16
N ASP A 76 23.84 -17.98 9.45
CA ASP A 76 23.45 -18.94 10.45
C ASP A 76 23.48 -18.33 11.88
N ILE A 77 23.08 -19.12 12.88
CA ILE A 77 23.05 -18.71 14.28
C ILE A 77 24.44 -18.29 14.77
N SER A 78 25.49 -19.05 14.41
CA SER A 78 26.84 -18.80 14.88
C SER A 78 27.40 -17.48 14.35
N SER A 79 27.18 -17.18 13.07
CA SER A 79 27.59 -15.92 12.46
C SER A 79 26.81 -14.73 13.03
N LEU A 80 25.52 -14.91 13.36
CA LEU A 80 24.73 -13.90 14.03
C LEU A 80 25.27 -13.64 15.46
N GLU A 81 25.58 -14.69 16.22
CA GLU A 81 26.17 -14.56 17.56
C GLU A 81 27.51 -13.82 17.54
N ILE A 82 28.39 -14.13 16.61
CA ILE A 82 29.67 -13.44 16.45
C ILE A 82 29.41 -11.95 16.20
N PHE A 83 28.44 -11.62 15.33
CA PHE A 83 28.09 -10.23 15.05
C PHE A 83 27.52 -9.52 16.30
N LEU A 84 26.59 -10.14 17.03
CA LEU A 84 25.98 -9.58 18.22
C LEU A 84 27.03 -9.34 19.33
N ASN A 85 27.95 -10.26 19.53
CA ASN A 85 29.02 -10.13 20.51
C ASN A 85 30.01 -9.01 20.14
N ALA A 86 30.27 -8.81 18.85
CA ALA A 86 31.11 -7.69 18.38
C ALA A 86 30.43 -6.32 18.53
N SER A 87 29.09 -6.30 18.55
CA SER A 87 28.25 -5.09 18.67
C SER A 87 27.86 -4.78 20.14
N CYS A 88 28.65 -5.20 21.13
CA CYS A 88 28.41 -5.01 22.57
C CYS A 88 27.08 -5.60 23.08
N CYS A 89 26.49 -6.57 22.39
CA CYS A 89 25.32 -7.29 22.83
C CYS A 89 25.75 -8.56 23.59
N ASN A 90 25.31 -8.70 24.86
CA ASN A 90 25.65 -9.85 25.69
C ASN A 90 25.00 -11.16 25.18
N GLU A 91 25.55 -12.33 25.58
CA GLU A 91 25.05 -13.68 25.21
C GLU A 91 23.57 -13.92 25.53
N GLU A 92 22.97 -13.17 26.46
CA GLU A 92 21.56 -13.25 26.84
C GLU A 92 20.60 -12.75 25.72
N THR A 93 21.13 -12.12 24.66
CA THR A 93 20.30 -11.53 23.58
C THR A 93 19.49 -12.59 22.85
N LEU A 94 20.04 -13.78 22.64
CA LEU A 94 19.36 -14.83 21.88
C LEU A 94 18.62 -15.84 22.77
N GLY A 95 19.09 -16.17 23.99
CA GLY A 95 18.45 -17.15 24.88
C GLY A 95 18.07 -18.45 24.17
N ASP A 96 17.40 -19.36 24.88
CA ASP A 96 16.94 -20.65 24.33
C ASP A 96 15.55 -20.58 23.66
N SER A 97 14.82 -19.50 23.88
CA SER A 97 13.48 -19.30 23.30
C SER A 97 13.55 -18.69 21.90
N SER A 98 12.43 -18.78 21.15
CA SER A 98 12.28 -18.07 19.89
C SER A 98 12.46 -16.57 20.05
N LYS A 99 13.29 -15.97 19.23
CA LYS A 99 13.56 -14.53 19.22
C LYS A 99 13.51 -13.97 17.80
N VAL A 100 13.15 -12.69 17.73
CA VAL A 100 13.26 -11.89 16.53
C VAL A 100 14.38 -10.89 16.70
N ILE A 101 15.21 -10.73 15.67
CA ILE A 101 16.33 -9.78 15.64
C ILE A 101 16.16 -8.90 14.43
N LEU A 102 16.14 -7.61 14.66
CA LEU A 102 16.18 -6.57 13.62
C LEU A 102 17.51 -5.82 13.76
N ILE A 103 18.32 -5.84 12.73
CA ILE A 103 19.55 -5.05 12.67
C ILE A 103 19.33 -3.91 11.69
N TYR A 104 19.65 -2.69 12.08
CA TYR A 104 19.40 -1.51 11.26
C TYR A 104 20.49 -0.45 11.39
N ASP A 105 20.58 0.41 10.38
CA ASP A 105 21.43 1.60 10.40
C ASP A 105 20.60 2.89 10.19
N LEU A 106 21.25 4.04 10.42
CA LEU A 106 20.61 5.34 10.22
C LEU A 106 20.42 5.71 8.74
N LEU A 107 20.96 4.93 7.80
CA LEU A 107 20.75 5.09 6.37
C LEU A 107 19.47 4.40 5.88
N GLY A 108 18.78 3.66 6.77
CA GLY A 108 17.54 2.96 6.49
C GLY A 108 17.71 1.53 5.98
N ASN A 109 18.92 0.97 6.02
CA ASN A 109 19.11 -0.46 5.73
C ASN A 109 18.68 -1.30 6.93
N MET A 110 18.01 -2.43 6.67
CA MET A 110 17.48 -3.32 7.68
C MET A 110 17.67 -4.78 7.29
N ASP A 111 18.03 -5.61 8.27
CA ASP A 111 18.04 -7.06 8.14
C ASP A 111 17.19 -7.68 9.25
N PHE A 112 16.33 -8.62 8.91
CA PHE A 112 15.37 -9.25 9.82
C PHE A 112 15.68 -10.74 9.97
N PHE A 113 15.74 -11.22 11.21
CA PHE A 113 16.04 -12.61 11.52
C PHE A 113 15.05 -13.17 12.54
N TYR A 114 14.68 -14.43 12.34
CA TYR A 114 14.06 -15.26 13.36
C TYR A 114 15.03 -16.34 13.76
N VAL A 115 15.19 -16.53 15.06
CA VAL A 115 16.13 -17.50 15.63
C VAL A 115 15.45 -18.30 16.72
N ASN A 116 15.66 -19.63 16.71
CA ASN A 116 15.33 -20.51 17.80
C ASN A 116 16.52 -21.47 18.01
N LYS A 117 17.29 -21.23 19.05
CA LYS A 117 18.50 -22.04 19.35
C LYS A 117 18.15 -23.49 19.65
N ALA A 118 17.10 -23.75 20.43
CA ALA A 118 16.72 -25.11 20.84
C ALA A 118 16.40 -26.02 19.66
N SER A 119 15.81 -25.47 18.58
CA SER A 119 15.51 -26.21 17.33
C SER A 119 16.55 -25.99 16.23
N SER A 120 17.62 -25.24 16.49
CA SER A 120 18.62 -24.83 15.50
C SER A 120 18.01 -24.17 14.26
N LEU A 121 16.89 -23.47 14.43
CA LEU A 121 16.18 -22.79 13.35
C LEU A 121 16.66 -21.36 13.20
N PHE A 122 17.10 -21.00 12.00
CA PHE A 122 17.50 -19.67 11.59
C PHE A 122 16.81 -19.30 10.30
N ILE A 123 16.10 -18.17 10.26
CA ILE A 123 15.43 -17.66 9.08
C ILE A 123 15.82 -16.20 8.91
N LYS A 124 16.40 -15.86 7.76
CA LYS A 124 16.61 -14.50 7.30
C LYS A 124 15.44 -14.10 6.41
N PHE A 125 14.85 -12.93 6.67
CA PHE A 125 13.74 -12.38 5.88
C PHE A 125 14.25 -11.32 4.91
N GLU A 126 13.66 -11.28 3.73
CA GLU A 126 13.86 -10.17 2.81
C GLU A 126 13.01 -8.97 3.23
N GLU A 127 13.59 -7.78 3.14
CA GLU A 127 12.89 -6.54 3.42
C GLU A 127 11.84 -6.27 2.33
N ILE A 128 10.58 -6.05 2.74
CA ILE A 128 9.52 -5.49 1.89
C ILE A 128 9.18 -4.13 2.46
N ASP A 129 9.65 -3.09 1.80
CA ASP A 129 9.37 -1.72 2.17
C ASP A 129 7.94 -1.36 1.80
N LEU A 130 7.13 -1.00 2.81
CA LEU A 130 5.78 -0.46 2.62
C LEU A 130 5.82 1.06 2.35
N PHE A 131 6.99 1.67 2.42
CA PHE A 131 7.19 3.05 2.01
C PHE A 131 7.08 3.09 0.48
N ASN A 132 5.88 3.29 0.00
CA ASN A 132 5.65 3.47 -1.41
C ASN A 132 6.04 4.89 -1.79
N ASP A 133 7.30 5.11 -2.12
CA ASP A 133 7.64 6.29 -2.91
C ASP A 133 6.99 6.13 -4.29
N LYS A 134 5.78 6.66 -4.39
CA LYS A 134 4.93 6.63 -5.59
C LYS A 134 5.68 7.18 -6.80
N ASN A 135 6.74 7.93 -6.57
CA ASN A 135 7.54 8.60 -7.60
C ASN A 135 8.67 7.73 -8.17
N GLN A 136 9.09 6.64 -7.48
CA GLN A 136 10.25 5.85 -7.90
C GLN A 136 10.08 5.11 -9.23
N ARG A 137 8.85 4.90 -9.70
CA ARG A 137 8.59 4.14 -10.94
C ARG A 137 8.23 5.02 -12.14
N LEU A 138 7.94 6.29 -11.91
CA LEU A 138 7.64 7.25 -12.98
C LEU A 138 8.85 8.14 -13.23
N PRO A 139 9.18 8.45 -14.50
CA PRO A 139 10.12 9.51 -14.82
C PRO A 139 9.71 10.82 -14.13
N MET A 140 10.69 11.63 -13.69
CA MET A 140 10.43 12.89 -12.97
C MET A 140 9.50 13.85 -13.75
N GLU A 141 9.46 13.74 -15.06
CA GLU A 141 8.57 14.49 -15.96
C GLU A 141 7.07 14.25 -15.69
N PHE A 142 6.74 13.12 -15.06
CA PHE A 142 5.37 12.74 -14.72
C PHE A 142 5.05 12.84 -13.22
N SER A 143 5.91 13.47 -12.42
CA SER A 143 5.72 13.63 -10.97
C SER A 143 4.40 14.34 -10.62
N ASP A 144 3.95 15.27 -11.45
CA ASP A 144 2.73 16.06 -11.23
C ASP A 144 1.43 15.26 -11.40
N ILE A 145 1.51 14.04 -11.93
CA ILE A 145 0.32 13.18 -12.13
C ILE A 145 -0.38 12.87 -10.80
N HIS A 146 0.35 12.85 -9.69
CA HIS A 146 -0.20 12.62 -8.35
C HIS A 146 -1.17 13.71 -7.88
N ASN A 147 -0.98 14.94 -8.37
CA ASN A 147 -1.79 16.12 -8.05
C ASN A 147 -2.90 16.36 -9.07
N THR A 148 -2.99 15.49 -10.09
CA THR A 148 -3.98 15.64 -11.16
C THR A 148 -5.31 15.05 -10.71
N LYS A 149 -6.36 15.87 -10.71
CA LYS A 149 -7.74 15.43 -10.51
C LYS A 149 -8.34 15.01 -11.85
N ILE A 150 -8.83 13.77 -11.92
CA ILE A 150 -9.25 13.14 -13.18
C ILE A 150 -10.72 12.75 -13.13
N ALA A 151 -11.51 13.25 -14.09
CA ALA A 151 -12.87 12.76 -14.31
C ALA A 151 -12.86 11.62 -15.33
N ILE A 152 -13.49 10.49 -15.00
CA ILE A 152 -13.69 9.35 -15.89
C ILE A 152 -15.19 9.15 -16.08
N ILE A 153 -15.66 9.37 -17.30
CA ILE A 153 -17.08 9.26 -17.64
C ILE A 153 -17.26 7.98 -18.44
N GLY A 154 -18.06 7.07 -17.89
CA GLY A 154 -18.21 5.70 -18.40
C GLY A 154 -17.14 4.75 -17.85
N LEU A 155 -17.59 3.77 -17.04
CA LEU A 155 -16.72 2.78 -16.38
C LEU A 155 -16.90 1.38 -16.98
N GLY A 156 -17.13 1.37 -18.29
CA GLY A 156 -17.18 0.14 -19.06
C GLY A 156 -15.80 -0.50 -19.27
N SER A 157 -15.63 -1.17 -20.40
CA SER A 157 -14.39 -1.89 -20.74
C SER A 157 -13.16 -0.98 -20.75
N LEU A 158 -13.26 0.21 -21.32
CA LEU A 158 -12.14 1.15 -21.45
C LEU A 158 -11.94 1.96 -20.16
N GLY A 159 -13.02 2.58 -19.65
CA GLY A 159 -12.92 3.48 -18.49
C GLY A 159 -12.44 2.79 -17.23
N SER A 160 -12.89 1.57 -16.95
CA SER A 160 -12.39 0.81 -15.79
C SER A 160 -10.89 0.50 -15.88
N LYS A 161 -10.38 0.16 -17.07
CA LYS A 161 -8.96 -0.10 -17.31
C LYS A 161 -8.12 1.15 -17.14
N ILE A 162 -8.58 2.25 -17.70
CA ILE A 162 -7.90 3.55 -17.56
C ILE A 162 -7.85 3.96 -16.10
N ALA A 163 -8.98 3.88 -15.34
CA ALA A 163 -9.03 4.21 -13.93
C ALA A 163 -7.98 3.43 -13.11
N ILE A 164 -7.97 2.11 -13.26
CA ILE A 164 -7.03 1.23 -12.56
C ILE A 164 -5.57 1.50 -12.97
N SER A 165 -5.30 1.72 -14.26
CA SER A 165 -3.96 2.02 -14.74
C SER A 165 -3.43 3.35 -14.21
N LEU A 166 -4.24 4.40 -14.22
CA LEU A 166 -3.88 5.72 -13.68
C LEU A 166 -3.64 5.65 -12.16
N ALA A 167 -4.48 4.93 -11.42
CA ALA A 167 -4.29 4.73 -10.00
C ALA A 167 -2.97 4.00 -9.68
N ARG A 168 -2.63 2.95 -10.44
CA ARG A 168 -1.35 2.24 -10.32
C ARG A 168 -0.15 3.11 -10.72
N SER A 169 -0.37 4.12 -11.57
CA SER A 169 0.62 5.14 -11.91
C SER A 169 0.72 6.25 -10.85
N GLY A 170 -0.09 6.17 -9.77
CA GLY A 170 -0.02 7.09 -8.64
C GLY A 170 -1.05 8.21 -8.63
N CYS A 171 -1.96 8.30 -9.62
CA CYS A 171 -3.11 9.21 -9.52
C CYS A 171 -3.99 8.82 -8.33
N SER A 172 -4.40 9.82 -7.54
CA SER A 172 -5.17 9.58 -6.31
C SER A 172 -6.46 10.38 -6.19
N ASP A 173 -6.79 11.22 -7.19
CA ASP A 173 -7.99 12.08 -7.15
C ASP A 173 -8.87 11.82 -8.37
N PHE A 174 -10.03 11.19 -8.13
CA PHE A 174 -10.91 10.75 -9.20
C PHE A 174 -12.34 11.23 -9.02
N CYS A 175 -12.96 11.65 -10.12
CA CYS A 175 -14.40 11.82 -10.28
C CYS A 175 -14.90 10.72 -11.22
N LEU A 176 -15.72 9.80 -10.73
CA LEU A 176 -16.23 8.65 -11.47
C LEU A 176 -17.70 8.83 -11.79
N VAL A 177 -18.09 8.67 -13.05
CA VAL A 177 -19.47 8.82 -13.50
C VAL A 177 -19.88 7.65 -14.40
N ASP A 178 -20.90 6.90 -14.00
CA ASP A 178 -21.51 5.82 -14.80
C ASP A 178 -22.90 5.53 -14.22
N ASP A 179 -23.88 5.16 -15.04
CA ASP A 179 -25.28 4.88 -14.61
C ASP A 179 -25.60 3.38 -14.57
N ASP A 180 -24.65 2.51 -14.92
CA ASP A 180 -24.87 1.09 -15.04
C ASP A 180 -24.55 0.30 -13.76
N ILE A 181 -25.22 -0.84 -13.63
CA ILE A 181 -24.88 -1.89 -12.66
C ILE A 181 -23.90 -2.86 -13.32
N PHE A 182 -22.91 -3.33 -12.56
CA PHE A 182 -21.97 -4.33 -13.03
C PHE A 182 -22.61 -5.72 -13.09
N ALA A 183 -22.76 -6.25 -14.29
CA ALA A 183 -23.41 -7.53 -14.55
C ALA A 183 -22.39 -8.62 -14.91
N PRO A 184 -22.72 -9.94 -14.78
CA PRO A 184 -21.80 -11.04 -15.05
C PRO A 184 -21.15 -11.00 -16.44
N HIS A 185 -21.88 -10.56 -17.47
CA HIS A 185 -21.35 -10.46 -18.84
C HIS A 185 -20.33 -9.33 -19.02
N ASN A 186 -20.21 -8.42 -18.06
CA ASN A 186 -19.20 -7.36 -18.10
C ASN A 186 -17.80 -7.88 -17.72
N ILE A 187 -17.70 -8.98 -16.95
CA ILE A 187 -16.44 -9.53 -16.42
C ILE A 187 -15.39 -9.77 -17.52
N VAL A 188 -15.82 -10.27 -18.67
CA VAL A 188 -14.91 -10.63 -19.77
C VAL A 188 -14.14 -9.45 -20.38
N ARG A 189 -14.53 -8.21 -20.08
CA ARG A 189 -13.96 -7.00 -20.70
C ARG A 189 -13.66 -5.87 -19.71
N ASN A 190 -14.04 -6.02 -18.43
CA ASN A 190 -13.84 -5.00 -17.39
C ASN A 190 -12.68 -5.40 -16.47
N GLU A 191 -12.15 -4.46 -15.69
CA GLU A 191 -11.14 -4.73 -14.65
C GLU A 191 -11.74 -5.25 -13.32
N LEU A 192 -13.05 -5.26 -13.22
CA LEU A 192 -13.80 -5.77 -12.08
C LEU A 192 -13.97 -7.30 -12.16
N ASN A 193 -14.34 -7.93 -11.06
CA ASN A 193 -14.43 -9.39 -10.95
C ASN A 193 -15.79 -9.85 -10.41
N TRP A 194 -15.93 -11.15 -10.15
CA TRP A 194 -17.18 -11.75 -9.70
C TRP A 194 -17.73 -11.15 -8.39
N LEU A 195 -16.85 -10.68 -7.50
CA LEU A 195 -17.24 -10.06 -6.22
C LEU A 195 -17.88 -8.67 -6.39
N ASP A 196 -17.85 -8.13 -7.59
CA ASP A 196 -18.36 -6.80 -7.93
C ASP A 196 -19.72 -6.87 -8.62
N VAL A 197 -20.19 -8.07 -8.97
CA VAL A 197 -21.49 -8.28 -9.63
C VAL A 197 -22.63 -7.82 -8.74
N GLY A 198 -23.53 -7.01 -9.33
CA GLY A 198 -24.72 -6.46 -8.66
C GLY A 198 -24.50 -5.08 -8.03
N PHE A 199 -23.28 -4.59 -7.94
CA PHE A 199 -23.01 -3.20 -7.51
C PHE A 199 -23.03 -2.23 -8.70
N SER A 200 -23.26 -0.92 -8.41
CA SER A 200 -23.05 0.11 -9.43
C SER A 200 -21.57 0.07 -9.87
N LYS A 201 -21.32 0.36 -11.16
CA LYS A 201 -19.94 0.35 -11.68
C LYS A 201 -19.07 1.38 -10.99
N THR A 202 -19.61 2.54 -10.64
CA THR A 202 -18.89 3.59 -9.90
C THR A 202 -18.43 3.08 -8.54
N TYR A 203 -19.32 2.49 -7.74
CA TYR A 203 -18.97 1.92 -6.44
C TYR A 203 -17.96 0.78 -6.55
N ALA A 204 -18.13 -0.11 -7.53
CA ALA A 204 -17.22 -1.23 -7.73
C ALA A 204 -15.81 -0.77 -8.13
N VAL A 205 -15.70 0.21 -9.04
CA VAL A 205 -14.41 0.80 -9.42
C VAL A 205 -13.79 1.58 -8.26
N GLU A 206 -14.57 2.39 -7.53
CA GLU A 206 -14.10 3.07 -6.32
C GLU A 206 -13.48 2.09 -5.32
N ARG A 207 -14.17 0.98 -5.05
CA ARG A 207 -13.65 -0.08 -4.16
C ARG A 207 -12.36 -0.70 -4.68
N ALA A 208 -12.25 -0.91 -6.00
CA ALA A 208 -11.03 -1.42 -6.62
C ALA A 208 -9.87 -0.42 -6.52
N LEU A 209 -10.12 0.87 -6.72
CA LEU A 209 -9.13 1.95 -6.57
C LEU A 209 -8.62 2.05 -5.13
N LYS A 210 -9.52 2.01 -4.12
CA LYS A 210 -9.15 2.05 -2.69
C LYS A 210 -8.29 0.85 -2.24
N ARG A 211 -8.29 -0.25 -2.99
CA ARG A 211 -7.38 -1.38 -2.77
C ARG A 211 -5.97 -1.15 -3.33
N ILE A 212 -5.81 -0.19 -4.25
CA ILE A 212 -4.51 0.19 -4.82
C ILE A 212 -3.78 1.16 -3.88
N SER A 213 -4.50 2.11 -3.27
CA SER A 213 -3.93 3.06 -2.33
C SER A 213 -4.97 3.50 -1.30
N THR A 214 -4.53 3.69 -0.06
CA THR A 214 -5.36 4.21 1.04
C THR A 214 -5.61 5.72 0.95
N GLU A 215 -4.83 6.43 0.13
CA GLU A 215 -4.91 7.88 -0.03
C GLU A 215 -5.84 8.32 -1.16
N MET A 216 -6.64 7.42 -1.71
CA MET A 216 -7.57 7.73 -2.80
C MET A 216 -8.66 8.71 -2.35
N ARG A 217 -8.77 9.82 -3.07
CA ARG A 217 -9.88 10.78 -2.99
C ARG A 217 -10.80 10.53 -4.18
N ILE A 218 -11.99 10.02 -3.93
CA ILE A 218 -12.91 9.59 -5.00
C ILE A 218 -14.27 10.19 -4.75
N LYS A 219 -14.83 10.80 -5.78
CA LYS A 219 -16.24 11.18 -5.86
C LYS A 219 -16.91 10.35 -6.94
N SER A 220 -17.99 9.67 -6.58
CA SER A 220 -18.70 8.73 -7.46
C SER A 220 -20.13 9.21 -7.68
N TYR A 221 -20.60 9.16 -8.94
CA TYR A 221 -21.93 9.58 -9.35
C TYR A 221 -22.59 8.50 -10.20
N ASP A 222 -23.63 7.87 -9.64
CA ASP A 222 -24.43 6.81 -10.29
C ASP A 222 -25.49 7.43 -11.19
N MET A 223 -25.06 8.10 -12.28
CA MET A 223 -25.98 8.75 -13.19
C MET A 223 -25.36 9.00 -14.57
N ARG A 224 -26.21 9.31 -15.54
CA ARG A 224 -25.83 9.66 -16.89
C ARG A 224 -25.72 11.18 -17.05
N ILE A 225 -24.64 11.66 -17.66
CA ILE A 225 -24.49 13.08 -17.99
C ILE A 225 -25.52 13.46 -19.08
N GLY A 226 -26.27 14.54 -18.83
CA GLY A 226 -27.30 15.01 -19.73
C GLY A 226 -28.58 14.16 -19.74
N GLY A 227 -28.76 13.27 -18.76
CA GLY A 227 -30.01 12.55 -18.53
C GLY A 227 -31.13 13.46 -18.01
N GLN A 228 -32.36 12.92 -17.95
CA GLN A 228 -33.56 13.63 -17.43
C GLN A 228 -33.68 13.52 -15.88
N GLU A 229 -32.58 13.29 -15.22
CA GLU A 229 -32.50 13.16 -13.76
C GLU A 229 -32.55 14.53 -13.08
N ASN A 230 -32.50 14.53 -11.75
CA ASN A 230 -32.63 15.74 -10.96
C ASN A 230 -31.69 16.87 -11.44
N PRO A 231 -32.20 18.05 -11.85
CA PRO A 231 -31.40 19.14 -12.38
C PRO A 231 -30.32 19.62 -11.42
N LEU A 232 -30.54 19.58 -10.10
CA LEU A 232 -29.56 19.98 -9.10
C LEU A 232 -28.34 19.03 -9.07
N LEU A 233 -28.56 17.74 -9.23
CA LEU A 233 -27.47 16.76 -9.34
C LEU A 233 -26.67 16.95 -10.63
N ASN A 234 -27.33 17.26 -11.74
CA ASN A 234 -26.66 17.57 -12.99
C ASN A 234 -25.74 18.78 -12.86
N VAL A 235 -26.15 19.85 -12.16
CA VAL A 235 -25.30 21.01 -11.91
C VAL A 235 -24.10 20.63 -11.06
N GLN A 236 -24.30 19.89 -9.98
CA GLN A 236 -23.21 19.46 -9.10
C GLN A 236 -22.17 18.62 -9.81
N ILE A 237 -22.59 17.70 -10.69
CA ILE A 237 -21.67 16.88 -11.47
C ILE A 237 -20.90 17.72 -12.51
N VAL A 238 -21.58 18.62 -13.19
CA VAL A 238 -20.95 19.53 -14.14
C VAL A 238 -19.89 20.39 -13.46
N ASP A 239 -20.18 20.93 -12.27
CA ASP A 239 -19.24 21.71 -11.48
C ASP A 239 -18.05 20.85 -11.04
N GLU A 240 -18.30 19.62 -10.59
CA GLU A 240 -17.25 18.68 -10.20
C GLU A 240 -16.34 18.31 -11.36
N ILE A 241 -16.91 17.98 -12.54
CA ILE A 241 -16.15 17.65 -13.74
C ILE A 241 -15.34 18.87 -14.22
N SER A 242 -15.93 20.07 -14.16
CA SER A 242 -15.26 21.32 -14.52
C SER A 242 -14.07 21.65 -13.62
N SER A 243 -14.06 21.13 -12.38
CA SER A 243 -12.94 21.27 -11.44
C SER A 243 -11.81 20.28 -11.67
N CYS A 244 -11.97 19.33 -12.60
CA CYS A 244 -10.96 18.33 -12.91
C CYS A 244 -9.92 18.85 -13.91
N ASN A 245 -8.67 18.45 -13.74
CA ASN A 245 -7.58 18.81 -14.65
C ASN A 245 -7.64 18.04 -15.97
N LEU A 246 -8.22 16.84 -15.93
CA LEU A 246 -8.35 15.95 -17.09
C LEU A 246 -9.74 15.31 -17.07
N ILE A 247 -10.41 15.33 -18.24
CA ILE A 247 -11.69 14.65 -18.46
C ILE A 247 -11.48 13.56 -19.49
N ILE A 248 -11.85 12.33 -19.15
CA ILE A 248 -11.78 11.15 -20.01
C ILE A 248 -13.19 10.66 -20.31
N ASP A 249 -13.62 10.79 -21.56
CA ASP A 249 -14.88 10.22 -22.04
C ASP A 249 -14.66 8.79 -22.57
N ALA A 250 -15.16 7.82 -21.84
CA ALA A 250 -15.13 6.40 -22.20
C ALA A 250 -16.55 5.82 -22.44
N THR A 251 -17.53 6.70 -22.69
CA THR A 251 -18.94 6.30 -22.87
C THR A 251 -19.25 5.80 -24.27
N ALA A 252 -18.46 6.19 -25.28
CA ALA A 252 -18.77 6.01 -26.69
C ALA A 252 -20.13 6.64 -27.10
N ASN A 253 -20.58 7.68 -26.41
CA ASN A 253 -21.85 8.34 -26.60
C ASN A 253 -21.66 9.77 -27.14
N ALA A 254 -22.12 10.04 -28.35
CA ALA A 254 -21.98 11.32 -28.99
C ALA A 254 -22.64 12.49 -28.21
N HIS A 255 -23.75 12.25 -27.53
CA HIS A 255 -24.41 13.28 -26.72
C HIS A 255 -23.57 13.64 -25.47
N THR A 256 -23.02 12.65 -24.79
CA THR A 256 -22.09 12.87 -23.68
C THR A 256 -20.87 13.66 -24.14
N PHE A 257 -20.27 13.29 -25.27
CA PHE A 257 -19.13 13.99 -25.84
C PHE A 257 -19.42 15.47 -26.08
N VAL A 258 -20.57 15.81 -26.73
CA VAL A 258 -20.94 17.21 -27.00
C VAL A 258 -21.12 17.98 -25.68
N THR A 259 -21.74 17.35 -24.69
CA THR A 259 -21.94 17.96 -23.35
C THR A 259 -20.62 18.25 -22.66
N LEU A 260 -19.68 17.30 -22.67
CA LEU A 260 -18.37 17.46 -22.06
C LEU A 260 -17.53 18.53 -22.79
N ALA A 261 -17.56 18.56 -24.12
CA ALA A 261 -16.89 19.60 -24.93
C ALA A 261 -17.43 21.03 -24.66
N ALA A 262 -18.69 21.15 -24.21
CA ALA A 262 -19.26 22.42 -23.79
C ALA A 262 -18.77 22.84 -22.37
N ILE A 263 -18.43 21.88 -21.52
CA ILE A 263 -17.85 22.10 -20.18
C ILE A 263 -16.41 22.61 -20.29
N GLU A 264 -15.58 22.00 -21.15
CA GLU A 264 -14.17 22.35 -21.35
C GLU A 264 -13.97 23.82 -21.76
N LYS A 265 -14.95 24.42 -22.43
CA LYS A 265 -14.89 25.79 -22.92
C LYS A 265 -15.23 26.85 -21.87
N ARG A 266 -15.56 26.47 -20.63
CA ARG A 266 -15.85 27.39 -19.54
C ARG A 266 -14.63 27.66 -18.68
#